data_a4aea21813f26cc3ec7774c414d02325
#
_entry.id   a4aea21813f26cc3ec7774c414d02325
#
_cell.length_a   1.000
_cell.length_b   1.000
_cell.length_c   1.000
_cell.angle_alpha   90.00
_cell.angle_beta   90.00
_cell.angle_gamma   90.00
#
_symmetry.space_group_name_H-M   'P 1'
#
loop_
_entity.id
_entity.type
_entity.pdbx_description
1 polymer ?
#
loop_
_entity_poly.entity_id
_entity_poly.type
_entity_poly.pdbx_seq_one_letter_code
_entity_poly.pdbx_strand_id
1 'polypeptide(L)'
;MSIMLLGLSMFFVVHVLASIPSVRRAAVARAGENGWRGVVTINAFAGLGLVVLGWPNTPNPQLFAPSAAAIRLAPLAVTLALVLFVAGGFNFPGYLRARLHHPMVIGVLIWSLMHLFANGGLRETVLFGCFAAYSAFVLIVAVVFRKRAVVTPVLGADLKAAVIGLIAAGAVMHGHAWLFGVPALLPY
;
A
#
# COMPACT_ATOMS: atom_id res chain seq x y z
N MET A 1 20.16 5.09 6.71
CA MET A 1 18.89 5.84 6.79
C MET A 1 18.66 6.77 5.59
N SER A 2 19.63 7.54 5.14
CA SER A 2 19.46 8.51 4.05
C SER A 2 18.93 7.91 2.74
N ILE A 3 19.44 6.74 2.33
CA ILE A 3 18.99 6.06 1.09
C ILE A 3 17.51 5.62 1.20
N MET A 4 17.12 5.04 2.34
CA MET A 4 15.72 4.65 2.59
C MET A 4 14.78 5.86 2.56
N LEU A 5 15.16 6.96 3.20
CA LEU A 5 14.37 8.20 3.20
C LEU A 5 14.29 8.84 1.81
N LEU A 6 15.37 8.82 1.03
CA LEU A 6 15.35 9.26 -0.36
C LEU A 6 14.37 8.42 -1.18
N GLY A 7 14.39 7.10 -1.03
CA GLY A 7 13.46 6.19 -1.71
C GLY A 7 12.00 6.47 -1.35
N LEU A 8 11.70 6.64 -0.06
CA LEU A 8 10.35 7.02 0.41
C LEU A 8 9.93 8.38 -0.15
N SER A 9 10.82 9.37 -0.14
CA SER A 9 10.53 10.70 -0.68
C SER A 9 10.21 10.63 -2.18
N MET A 10 11.00 9.91 -2.97
CA MET A 10 10.73 9.73 -4.40
C MET A 10 9.37 9.06 -4.62
N PHE A 11 9.08 7.98 -3.89
CA PHE A 11 7.82 7.27 -4.00
C PHE A 11 6.63 8.18 -3.64
N PHE A 12 6.65 8.81 -2.46
CA PHE A 12 5.48 9.55 -1.97
C PHE A 12 5.26 10.90 -2.63
N VAL A 13 6.31 11.62 -3.00
CA VAL A 13 6.16 12.93 -3.67
C VAL A 13 5.34 12.77 -4.95
N VAL A 14 5.70 11.85 -5.82
CA VAL A 14 4.96 11.66 -7.08
C VAL A 14 3.54 11.14 -6.84
N HIS A 15 3.32 10.29 -5.84
CA HIS A 15 2.00 9.78 -5.51
C HIS A 15 1.09 10.84 -4.88
N VAL A 16 1.63 11.70 -4.01
CA VAL A 16 0.90 12.86 -3.46
C VAL A 16 0.51 13.80 -4.59
N LEU A 17 1.43 14.16 -5.47
CA LEU A 17 1.17 15.02 -6.62
C LEU A 17 0.09 14.41 -7.54
N ALA A 18 0.16 13.10 -7.79
CA ALA A 18 -0.86 12.38 -8.58
C ALA A 18 -2.25 12.36 -7.93
N SER A 19 -2.31 12.47 -6.60
CA SER A 19 -3.57 12.49 -5.84
C SER A 19 -4.29 13.83 -5.92
N ILE A 20 -3.58 14.93 -6.23
CA ILE A 20 -4.14 16.28 -6.33
C ILE A 20 -4.69 16.51 -7.74
N PRO A 21 -6.02 16.74 -7.91
CA PRO A 21 -6.65 16.80 -9.23
C PRO A 21 -6.09 17.88 -10.16
N SER A 22 -5.75 19.06 -9.63
CA SER A 22 -5.17 20.15 -10.42
C SER A 22 -3.79 19.81 -10.96
N VAL A 23 -2.94 19.24 -10.12
CA VAL A 23 -1.57 18.82 -10.49
C VAL A 23 -1.62 17.71 -11.53
N ARG A 24 -2.45 16.67 -11.27
CA ARG A 24 -2.61 15.57 -12.23
C ARG A 24 -3.09 16.07 -13.60
N ARG A 25 -4.10 16.95 -13.65
CA ARG A 25 -4.59 17.51 -14.91
C ARG A 25 -3.49 18.28 -15.67
N ALA A 26 -2.71 19.11 -14.98
CA ALA A 26 -1.61 19.84 -15.59
C ALA A 26 -0.50 18.93 -16.13
N ALA A 27 -0.17 17.86 -15.38
CA ALA A 27 0.83 16.89 -15.78
C ALA A 27 0.36 16.07 -17.01
N VAL A 28 -0.88 15.61 -17.00
CA VAL A 28 -1.50 14.88 -18.12
C VAL A 28 -1.62 15.77 -19.36
N ALA A 29 -1.93 17.05 -19.21
CA ALA A 29 -2.00 18.00 -20.34
C ALA A 29 -0.66 18.18 -21.04
N ARG A 30 0.48 18.03 -20.30
CA ARG A 30 1.84 18.18 -20.86
C ARG A 30 2.42 16.89 -21.40
N ALA A 31 2.26 15.77 -20.68
CA ALA A 31 2.91 14.50 -20.97
C ALA A 31 1.97 13.44 -21.58
N GLY A 32 0.69 13.71 -21.66
CA GLY A 32 -0.34 12.73 -21.96
C GLY A 32 -0.59 11.76 -20.80
N GLU A 33 -1.68 11.00 -20.86
CA GLU A 33 -2.04 10.04 -19.81
C GLU A 33 -0.96 8.94 -19.64
N ASN A 34 -0.48 8.39 -20.75
CA ASN A 34 0.54 7.32 -20.72
C ASN A 34 1.91 7.84 -20.24
N GLY A 35 2.31 9.04 -20.66
CA GLY A 35 3.55 9.68 -20.20
C GLY A 35 3.51 9.91 -18.68
N TRP A 36 2.40 10.47 -18.17
CA TRP A 36 2.23 10.66 -16.74
C TRP A 36 2.24 9.34 -15.95
N ARG A 37 1.54 8.31 -16.43
CA ARG A 37 1.59 6.98 -15.82
C ARG A 37 3.00 6.42 -15.79
N GLY A 38 3.76 6.58 -16.87
CA GLY A 38 5.17 6.18 -16.95
C GLY A 38 6.02 6.86 -15.88
N VAL A 39 5.90 8.17 -15.72
CA VAL A 39 6.62 8.93 -14.68
C VAL A 39 6.29 8.39 -13.28
N VAL A 40 5.00 8.22 -12.96
CA VAL A 40 4.57 7.67 -11.65
C VAL A 40 5.14 6.28 -11.44
N THR A 41 5.05 5.41 -12.44
CA THR A 41 5.53 4.02 -12.34
C THR A 41 7.04 3.93 -12.14
N ILE A 42 7.82 4.67 -12.94
CA ILE A 42 9.29 4.67 -12.83
C ILE A 42 9.72 5.19 -11.45
N ASN A 43 9.14 6.30 -10.99
CA ASN A 43 9.46 6.83 -9.66
C ASN A 43 9.04 5.89 -8.53
N ALA A 44 7.91 5.18 -8.68
CA ALA A 44 7.48 4.18 -7.69
C ALA A 44 8.49 3.05 -7.56
N PHE A 45 8.89 2.44 -8.68
CA PHE A 45 9.86 1.34 -8.66
C PHE A 45 11.24 1.78 -8.23
N ALA A 46 11.72 2.94 -8.70
CA ALA A 46 13.00 3.48 -8.28
C ALA A 46 13.00 3.81 -6.77
N GLY A 47 11.94 4.45 -6.28
CA GLY A 47 11.79 4.76 -4.86
C GLY A 47 11.76 3.52 -3.98
N LEU A 48 10.94 2.51 -4.33
CA LEU A 48 10.90 1.23 -3.59
C LEU A 48 12.24 0.49 -3.68
N GLY A 49 12.91 0.50 -4.82
CA GLY A 49 14.26 -0.07 -4.97
C GLY A 49 15.26 0.57 -4.01
N LEU A 50 15.25 1.90 -3.88
CA LEU A 50 16.08 2.61 -2.89
C LEU A 50 15.70 2.29 -1.45
N VAL A 51 14.41 2.09 -1.14
CA VAL A 51 13.98 1.63 0.19
C VAL A 51 14.61 0.26 0.49
N VAL A 52 14.51 -0.70 -0.42
CA VAL A 52 15.09 -2.05 -0.26
C VAL A 52 16.62 -1.97 -0.10
N LEU A 53 17.30 -1.21 -0.92
CA LEU A 53 18.76 -1.03 -0.83
C LEU A 53 19.20 -0.32 0.46
N GLY A 54 18.40 0.63 0.93
CA GLY A 54 18.68 1.37 2.16
C GLY A 54 18.33 0.62 3.45
N TRP A 55 17.47 -0.40 3.36
CA TRP A 55 16.92 -1.11 4.51
C TRP A 55 17.98 -1.74 5.41
N PRO A 56 18.95 -2.54 4.92
CA PRO A 56 19.97 -3.19 5.77
C PRO A 56 20.85 -2.18 6.50
N ASN A 57 21.10 -1.01 5.89
CA ASN A 57 21.97 0.03 6.43
C ASN A 57 21.23 1.09 7.26
N THR A 58 19.94 0.89 7.53
CA THR A 58 19.17 1.79 8.38
C THR A 58 19.20 1.30 9.81
N PRO A 59 19.68 2.11 10.79
CA PRO A 59 19.59 1.76 12.20
C PRO A 59 18.15 1.44 12.60
N ASN A 60 17.97 0.43 13.45
CA ASN A 60 16.65 -0.02 13.85
C ASN A 60 16.51 -0.15 15.38
N PRO A 61 16.73 0.94 16.15
CA PRO A 61 16.41 0.92 17.56
C PRO A 61 14.92 0.65 17.77
N GLN A 62 14.58 -0.08 18.80
CA GLN A 62 13.21 -0.32 19.21
C GLN A 62 12.60 0.97 19.75
N LEU A 63 11.49 1.43 19.21
CA LEU A 63 10.77 2.63 19.63
C LEU A 63 9.64 2.33 20.61
N PHE A 64 8.96 1.20 20.41
CA PHE A 64 7.87 0.73 21.26
C PHE A 64 7.74 -0.78 21.19
N ALA A 65 7.08 -1.39 22.19
CA ALA A 65 6.82 -2.82 22.19
C ALA A 65 5.75 -3.18 21.14
N PRO A 66 5.97 -4.20 20.30
CA PRO A 66 4.96 -4.69 19.37
C PRO A 66 3.67 -5.10 20.07
N SER A 67 2.53 -4.79 19.47
CA SER A 67 1.22 -5.17 19.99
C SER A 67 0.94 -6.65 19.74
N ALA A 68 0.76 -7.44 20.79
CA ALA A 68 0.36 -8.83 20.67
C ALA A 68 -0.97 -9.02 19.91
N ALA A 69 -1.91 -8.08 20.07
CA ALA A 69 -3.15 -8.10 19.31
C ALA A 69 -2.92 -7.87 17.81
N ALA A 70 -2.08 -6.90 17.45
CA ALA A 70 -1.75 -6.64 16.05
C ALA A 70 -1.04 -7.85 15.42
N ILE A 71 -0.09 -8.47 16.12
CA ILE A 71 0.61 -9.68 15.64
C ILE A 71 -0.39 -10.81 15.35
N ARG A 72 -1.32 -11.08 16.28
CA ARG A 72 -2.33 -12.15 16.13
C ARG A 72 -3.33 -11.87 15.00
N LEU A 73 -3.72 -10.61 14.81
CA LEU A 73 -4.71 -10.20 13.81
C LEU A 73 -4.08 -9.96 12.42
N ALA A 74 -2.76 -9.75 12.34
CA ALA A 74 -2.08 -9.43 11.10
C ALA A 74 -2.37 -10.42 9.95
N PRO A 75 -2.34 -11.75 10.12
CA PRO A 75 -2.59 -12.67 9.03
C PRO A 75 -3.98 -12.46 8.39
N LEU A 76 -5.00 -12.27 9.20
CA LEU A 76 -6.37 -12.04 8.72
C LEU A 76 -6.51 -10.65 8.09
N ALA A 77 -6.04 -9.61 8.79
CA ALA A 77 -6.18 -8.23 8.34
C ALA A 77 -5.37 -7.97 7.06
N VAL A 78 -4.16 -8.54 6.94
CA VAL A 78 -3.33 -8.41 5.74
C VAL A 78 -3.91 -9.21 4.58
N THR A 79 -4.52 -10.36 4.83
CA THR A 79 -5.28 -11.09 3.80
C THR A 79 -6.40 -10.23 3.22
N LEU A 80 -7.23 -9.63 4.09
CA LEU A 80 -8.26 -8.69 3.67
C LEU A 80 -7.66 -7.50 2.90
N ALA A 81 -6.56 -6.94 3.39
CA ALA A 81 -5.85 -5.83 2.74
C ALA A 81 -5.41 -6.19 1.31
N LEU A 82 -4.89 -7.40 1.10
CA LEU A 82 -4.48 -7.87 -0.24
C LEU A 82 -5.66 -8.08 -1.17
N VAL A 83 -6.79 -8.60 -0.69
CA VAL A 83 -8.03 -8.68 -1.49
C VAL A 83 -8.50 -7.29 -1.92
N LEU A 84 -8.51 -6.32 -1.01
CA LEU A 84 -8.87 -4.93 -1.31
C LEU A 84 -7.87 -4.27 -2.26
N PHE A 85 -6.57 -4.55 -2.09
CA PHE A 85 -5.52 -4.07 -2.96
C PHE A 85 -5.73 -4.56 -4.40
N VAL A 86 -6.00 -5.86 -4.57
CA VAL A 86 -6.27 -6.47 -5.88
C VAL A 86 -7.54 -5.89 -6.50
N ALA A 87 -8.63 -5.78 -5.73
CA ALA A 87 -9.90 -5.24 -6.22
C ALA A 87 -9.76 -3.82 -6.79
N GLY A 88 -8.93 -2.97 -6.16
CA GLY A 88 -8.69 -1.59 -6.60
C GLY A 88 -7.56 -1.46 -7.59
N GLY A 89 -6.46 -2.18 -7.41
CA GLY A 89 -5.25 -2.10 -8.22
C GLY A 89 -5.48 -2.55 -9.67
N PHE A 90 -6.21 -3.65 -9.86
CA PHE A 90 -6.61 -4.15 -11.18
C PHE A 90 -7.90 -3.51 -11.72
N ASN A 91 -8.47 -2.56 -11.00
CA ASN A 91 -9.69 -1.86 -11.39
C ASN A 91 -10.88 -2.80 -11.67
N PHE A 92 -10.98 -3.92 -10.95
CA PHE A 92 -12.09 -4.84 -11.11
C PHE A 92 -13.43 -4.15 -10.82
N PRO A 93 -14.42 -4.25 -11.73
CA PRO A 93 -15.73 -3.61 -11.54
C PRO A 93 -16.63 -4.46 -10.62
N GLY A 94 -16.21 -4.61 -9.36
CA GLY A 94 -16.94 -5.37 -8.35
C GLY A 94 -17.73 -4.47 -7.38
N TYR A 95 -18.52 -5.10 -6.52
CA TYR A 95 -19.25 -4.43 -5.43
C TYR A 95 -18.31 -3.80 -4.41
N LEU A 96 -17.14 -4.41 -4.14
CA LEU A 96 -16.10 -3.81 -3.29
C LEU A 96 -15.71 -2.43 -3.82
N ARG A 97 -15.46 -2.32 -5.13
CA ARG A 97 -15.09 -1.06 -5.73
C ARG A 97 -16.25 -0.07 -5.80
N ALA A 98 -17.46 -0.53 -6.10
CA ALA A 98 -18.65 0.31 -6.15
C ALA A 98 -18.98 0.95 -4.80
N ARG A 99 -18.81 0.20 -3.71
CA ARG A 99 -19.16 0.66 -2.35
C ARG A 99 -18.02 1.41 -1.65
N LEU A 100 -16.79 0.90 -1.75
CA LEU A 100 -15.62 1.48 -1.07
C LEU A 100 -14.97 2.61 -1.88
N HIS A 101 -15.21 2.69 -3.19
CA HIS A 101 -14.63 3.61 -4.15
C HIS A 101 -13.11 3.54 -4.30
N HIS A 102 -12.38 3.36 -3.18
CA HIS A 102 -10.91 3.32 -3.11
C HIS A 102 -10.39 2.07 -2.37
N PRO A 103 -10.81 0.84 -2.76
CA PRO A 103 -10.47 -0.38 -2.01
C PRO A 103 -8.95 -0.60 -1.91
N MET A 104 -8.17 -0.31 -2.96
CA MET A 104 -6.71 -0.42 -2.91
C MET A 104 -6.10 0.44 -1.79
N VAL A 105 -6.53 1.68 -1.66
CA VAL A 105 -5.99 2.61 -0.66
C VAL A 105 -6.37 2.18 0.75
N ILE A 106 -7.61 1.68 0.93
CA ILE A 106 -8.08 1.10 2.19
C ILE A 106 -7.24 -0.14 2.53
N GLY A 107 -6.97 -1.01 1.56
CA GLY A 107 -6.09 -2.16 1.73
C GLY A 107 -4.69 -1.77 2.19
N VAL A 108 -4.06 -0.78 1.52
CA VAL A 108 -2.74 -0.27 1.92
C VAL A 108 -2.77 0.33 3.32
N LEU A 109 -3.83 1.03 3.71
CA LEU A 109 -3.99 1.57 5.06
C LEU A 109 -4.07 0.45 6.11
N ILE A 110 -4.88 -0.58 5.89
CA ILE A 110 -4.98 -1.73 6.80
C ILE A 110 -3.63 -2.44 6.91
N TRP A 111 -2.98 -2.74 5.78
CA TRP A 111 -1.67 -3.37 5.73
C TRP A 111 -0.62 -2.59 6.51
N SER A 112 -0.54 -1.29 6.27
CA SER A 112 0.46 -0.44 6.93
C SER A 112 0.21 -0.28 8.43
N LEU A 113 -1.03 -0.12 8.86
CA LEU A 113 -1.36 -0.04 10.29
C LEU A 113 -1.06 -1.36 11.02
N MET A 114 -1.41 -2.49 10.41
CA MET A 114 -1.09 -3.80 11.01
C MET A 114 0.42 -4.00 11.18
N HIS A 115 1.20 -3.70 10.16
CA HIS A 115 2.66 -3.80 10.25
C HIS A 115 3.25 -2.75 11.21
N LEU A 116 2.71 -1.54 11.25
CA LEU A 116 3.15 -0.50 12.18
C LEU A 116 3.03 -0.97 13.63
N PHE A 117 1.89 -1.53 14.01
CA PHE A 117 1.65 -1.97 15.37
C PHE A 117 2.20 -3.38 15.69
N ALA A 118 2.43 -4.21 14.68
CA ALA A 118 3.06 -5.53 14.85
C ALA A 118 4.59 -5.47 14.93
N ASN A 119 5.19 -4.34 14.57
CA ASN A 119 6.63 -4.09 14.66
C ASN A 119 6.86 -2.95 15.66
N GLY A 120 8.06 -2.57 15.93
CA GLY A 120 8.31 -1.48 16.89
C GLY A 120 9.65 -0.81 16.65
N GLY A 121 10.37 -1.25 15.63
CA GLY A 121 11.65 -0.68 15.23
C GLY A 121 11.49 0.64 14.46
N LEU A 122 12.53 1.45 14.46
CA LEU A 122 12.52 2.76 13.81
C LEU A 122 12.24 2.67 12.31
N ARG A 123 12.92 1.77 11.59
CA ARG A 123 12.77 1.68 10.12
C ARG A 123 11.39 1.18 9.70
N GLU A 124 10.82 0.22 10.44
CA GLU A 124 9.45 -0.26 10.25
C GLU A 124 8.45 0.86 10.54
N THR A 125 8.66 1.60 11.62
CA THR A 125 7.80 2.73 12.00
C THR A 125 7.80 3.81 10.93
N VAL A 126 8.96 4.17 10.40
CA VAL A 126 9.07 5.16 9.31
C VAL A 126 8.40 4.64 8.05
N LEU A 127 8.70 3.41 7.62
CA LEU A 127 8.13 2.84 6.40
C LEU A 127 6.60 2.78 6.48
N PHE A 128 6.08 2.04 7.45
CA PHE A 128 4.63 1.81 7.55
C PHE A 128 3.86 3.06 7.99
N GLY A 129 4.48 3.93 8.78
CA GLY A 129 3.92 5.24 9.12
C GLY A 129 3.73 6.14 7.90
N CYS A 130 4.70 6.18 6.99
CA CYS A 130 4.57 6.90 5.72
C CYS A 130 3.45 6.35 4.84
N PHE A 131 3.32 5.02 4.71
CA PHE A 131 2.23 4.41 3.96
C PHE A 131 0.86 4.66 4.60
N ALA A 132 0.75 4.58 5.94
CA ALA A 132 -0.48 4.89 6.65
C ALA A 132 -0.89 6.36 6.48
N ALA A 133 0.05 7.29 6.67
CA ALA A 133 -0.20 8.72 6.50
C ALA A 133 -0.59 9.07 5.06
N TYR A 134 0.10 8.51 4.07
CA TYR A 134 -0.25 8.69 2.67
C TYR A 134 -1.65 8.15 2.34
N SER A 135 -1.97 6.94 2.80
CA SER A 135 -3.28 6.33 2.55
C SER A 135 -4.40 7.15 3.18
N ALA A 136 -4.21 7.62 4.43
CA ALA A 136 -5.16 8.51 5.09
C ALA A 136 -5.33 9.82 4.31
N PHE A 137 -4.22 10.44 3.87
CA PHE A 137 -4.26 11.66 3.03
C PHE A 137 -5.07 11.44 1.75
N VAL A 138 -4.83 10.34 1.02
CA VAL A 138 -5.55 10.05 -0.23
C VAL A 138 -7.04 9.86 0.02
N LEU A 139 -7.43 9.19 1.11
CA LEU A 139 -8.84 9.02 1.48
C LEU A 139 -9.49 10.36 1.84
N ILE A 140 -8.80 11.23 2.57
CA ILE A 140 -9.27 12.59 2.86
C ILE A 140 -9.46 13.39 1.56
N VAL A 141 -8.47 13.38 0.67
CA VAL A 141 -8.56 14.03 -0.66
C VAL A 141 -9.74 13.46 -1.46
N ALA A 142 -9.96 12.15 -1.41
CA ALA A 142 -11.07 11.53 -2.10
C ALA A 142 -12.45 11.99 -1.58
N VAL A 143 -12.57 12.16 -0.27
CA VAL A 143 -13.80 12.69 0.36
C VAL A 143 -13.99 14.16 0.00
N VAL A 144 -12.96 15.00 0.19
CA VAL A 144 -13.02 16.46 -0.07
C VAL A 144 -13.38 16.74 -1.54
N PHE A 145 -12.75 16.03 -2.47
CA PHE A 145 -13.00 16.22 -3.90
C PHE A 145 -14.10 15.30 -4.46
N ARG A 146 -14.84 14.61 -3.60
CA ARG A 146 -15.96 13.71 -3.98
C ARG A 146 -15.58 12.71 -5.08
N LYS A 147 -14.33 12.19 -5.04
CA LYS A 147 -13.84 11.20 -5.99
C LYS A 147 -14.55 9.87 -5.75
N ARG A 148 -15.40 9.47 -6.68
CA ARG A 148 -16.14 8.21 -6.59
C ARG A 148 -15.85 7.33 -7.80
N ALA A 149 -15.68 6.03 -7.58
CA ALA A 149 -15.65 5.07 -8.67
C ALA A 149 -17.07 4.91 -9.22
N VAL A 150 -17.23 5.16 -10.51
CA VAL A 150 -18.47 4.90 -11.22
C VAL A 150 -18.29 3.58 -11.95
N VAL A 151 -18.93 2.53 -11.45
CA VAL A 151 -18.84 1.18 -12.02
C VAL A 151 -20.20 0.49 -11.91
N THR A 152 -20.54 -0.32 -12.92
CA THR A 152 -21.64 -1.28 -12.82
C THR A 152 -21.07 -2.54 -12.18
N PRO A 153 -21.47 -2.88 -10.94
CA PRO A 153 -20.82 -3.95 -10.20
C PRO A 153 -21.19 -5.33 -10.75
N VAL A 154 -20.18 -6.19 -10.86
CA VAL A 154 -20.32 -7.60 -11.26
C VAL A 154 -19.71 -8.48 -10.18
N LEU A 155 -20.48 -9.45 -9.65
CA LEU A 155 -20.03 -10.35 -8.57
C LEU A 155 -18.77 -11.14 -8.95
N GLY A 156 -18.67 -11.59 -10.21
CA GLY A 156 -17.48 -12.30 -10.71
C GLY A 156 -16.18 -11.50 -10.61
N ALA A 157 -16.26 -10.17 -10.58
CA ALA A 157 -15.09 -9.30 -10.39
C ALA A 157 -14.60 -9.36 -8.93
N ASP A 158 -15.51 -9.36 -7.96
CA ASP A 158 -15.14 -9.52 -6.54
C ASP A 158 -14.59 -10.92 -6.26
N LEU A 159 -15.16 -11.94 -6.89
CA LEU A 159 -14.67 -13.31 -6.77
C LEU A 159 -13.24 -13.45 -7.32
N LYS A 160 -12.94 -12.84 -8.48
CA LYS A 160 -11.57 -12.78 -9.02
C LYS A 160 -10.62 -12.05 -8.07
N ALA A 161 -11.04 -10.92 -7.53
CA ALA A 161 -10.23 -10.17 -6.57
C ALA A 161 -9.96 -11.00 -5.29
N ALA A 162 -10.96 -11.70 -4.77
CA ALA A 162 -10.82 -12.57 -3.62
C ALA A 162 -9.85 -13.73 -3.89
N VAL A 163 -10.02 -14.46 -4.99
CA VAL A 163 -9.14 -15.60 -5.34
C VAL A 163 -7.70 -15.13 -5.50
N ILE A 164 -7.46 -14.08 -6.28
CA ILE A 164 -6.10 -13.55 -6.51
C ILE A 164 -5.51 -13.02 -5.19
N GLY A 165 -6.29 -12.29 -4.41
CA GLY A 165 -5.87 -11.74 -3.12
C GLY A 165 -5.53 -12.83 -2.10
N LEU A 166 -6.30 -13.92 -2.04
CA LEU A 166 -6.04 -15.07 -1.18
C LEU A 166 -4.76 -15.83 -1.62
N ILE A 167 -4.58 -16.05 -2.92
CA ILE A 167 -3.36 -16.67 -3.44
C ILE A 167 -2.15 -15.80 -3.11
N ALA A 168 -2.24 -14.48 -3.32
CA ALA A 168 -1.17 -13.55 -2.99
C ALA A 168 -0.88 -13.56 -1.47
N ALA A 169 -1.90 -13.58 -0.62
CA ALA A 169 -1.75 -13.68 0.84
C ALA A 169 -1.04 -14.96 1.24
N GLY A 170 -1.46 -16.10 0.71
CA GLY A 170 -0.81 -17.40 0.95
C GLY A 170 0.66 -17.38 0.53
N ALA A 171 0.95 -16.91 -0.68
CA ALA A 171 2.32 -16.82 -1.20
C ALA A 171 3.21 -15.90 -0.33
N VAL A 172 2.70 -14.72 0.04
CA VAL A 172 3.46 -13.78 0.89
C VAL A 172 3.65 -14.34 2.29
N MET A 173 2.63 -14.94 2.91
CA MET A 173 2.75 -15.52 4.25
C MET A 173 3.78 -16.65 4.33
N HIS A 174 3.75 -17.56 3.35
CA HIS A 174 4.73 -18.66 3.29
C HIS A 174 6.14 -18.16 2.94
N GLY A 175 6.24 -17.20 2.02
CA GLY A 175 7.51 -16.62 1.61
C GLY A 175 8.07 -15.55 2.56
N HIS A 176 7.32 -15.13 3.57
CA HIS A 176 7.65 -13.95 4.38
C HIS A 176 9.02 -14.08 5.08
N ALA A 177 9.31 -15.23 5.66
CA ALA A 177 10.60 -15.48 6.30
C ALA A 177 11.77 -15.42 5.31
N TRP A 178 11.57 -15.92 4.10
CA TRP A 178 12.57 -15.88 3.04
C TRP A 178 12.74 -14.48 2.44
N LEU A 179 11.62 -13.76 2.26
CA LEU A 179 11.63 -12.42 1.67
C LEU A 179 12.10 -11.33 2.63
N PHE A 180 11.73 -11.44 3.92
CA PHE A 180 11.87 -10.35 4.90
C PHE A 180 12.64 -10.77 6.16
N GLY A 181 13.09 -12.01 6.25
CA GLY A 181 13.88 -12.51 7.37
C GLY A 181 13.10 -12.83 8.65
N VAL A 182 11.78 -12.65 8.64
CA VAL A 182 10.89 -12.94 9.79
C VAL A 182 9.66 -13.72 9.31
N PRO A 183 9.16 -14.72 10.07
CA PRO A 183 7.96 -15.44 9.70
C PRO A 183 6.70 -14.55 9.86
N ALA A 184 5.74 -14.68 8.93
CA ALA A 184 4.45 -14.02 9.05
C ALA A 184 3.51 -14.74 10.03
N LEU A 185 3.70 -16.05 10.19
CA LEU A 185 2.98 -16.89 11.14
C LEU A 185 3.95 -17.28 12.23
N LEU A 186 3.63 -16.94 13.47
CA LEU A 186 4.44 -17.39 14.61
C LEU A 186 4.23 -18.90 14.78
N PRO A 187 5.30 -19.68 15.03
CA PRO A 187 5.12 -21.06 15.49
C PRO A 187 4.42 -21.01 16.87
N TYR A 188 3.36 -21.78 16.99
CA TYR A 188 2.61 -21.97 18.24
C TYR A 188 3.45 -22.73 19.26
#